data_be9139140b5fbabb45d935ab4ccd1962
#
_entry.id   be9139140b5fbabb45d935ab4ccd1962
#
_cell.length_a   1.000
_cell.length_b   1.000
_cell.length_c   1.000
_cell.angle_alpha   90.00
_cell.angle_beta   90.00
_cell.angle_gamma   90.00
#
_symmetry.space_group_name_H-M   'P 1'
#
loop_
_entity.id
_entity.type
_entity.pdbx_description
1 polymer ?
#
loop_
_entity_poly.entity_id
_entity_poly.type
_entity_poly.pdbx_seq_one_letter_code
_entity_poly.pdbx_strand_id
1 'polypeptide(L)'
;MSNLRAFTHDTSLILRRSLAQARRGPVLAFGFPIVFPLLMIGLFSQIYSRITNVPGFPATSYLAWMAPAAFLMTAMFGSGYSATGLVTDVQTGYLDRLRLIPVSPAAIMLGRLLFDVVRVLIAGLVVLVASVAFGAPFGGGPLDVVGMLIVLALWTLGYTGLFYVVGLTSRSQQKLAVLIPAFLPISLLSSAYIPRSLAPHWVQVAASINPYTHVVDAARHFMSGNAHWSDLAGAVLAGGALIALTQLGAARAFARLLRAD
;
A
#
# COMPACT_ATOMS: atom_id res chain seq x y z
N MET A 1 26.18 21.99 -3.45
CA MET A 1 25.18 21.73 -4.53
C MET A 1 25.49 20.46 -5.36
N SER A 2 26.75 20.02 -5.44
CA SER A 2 27.15 18.78 -6.15
C SER A 2 26.54 17.49 -5.57
N ASN A 3 26.50 17.35 -4.24
CA ASN A 3 25.99 16.15 -3.58
C ASN A 3 24.47 15.92 -3.77
N LEU A 4 23.67 17.01 -3.84
CA LEU A 4 22.23 16.87 -4.05
C LEU A 4 21.92 16.45 -5.50
N ARG A 5 22.64 16.98 -6.48
CA ARG A 5 22.50 16.59 -7.89
C ARG A 5 22.90 15.12 -8.11
N ALA A 6 24.00 14.67 -7.49
CA ALA A 6 24.39 13.27 -7.53
C ALA A 6 23.31 12.38 -6.90
N PHE A 7 22.81 12.74 -5.73
CA PHE A 7 21.77 11.98 -5.03
C PHE A 7 20.47 11.86 -5.86
N THR A 8 19.98 12.95 -6.45
CA THR A 8 18.77 12.91 -7.30
C THR A 8 18.99 12.13 -8.58
N HIS A 9 20.19 12.23 -9.18
CA HIS A 9 20.57 11.44 -10.35
C HIS A 9 20.56 9.94 -10.03
N ASP A 10 21.24 9.52 -8.95
CA ASP A 10 21.31 8.12 -8.53
C ASP A 10 19.91 7.56 -8.22
N THR A 11 19.09 8.32 -7.47
CA THR A 11 17.69 7.96 -7.19
C THR A 11 16.91 7.73 -8.48
N SER A 12 17.09 8.60 -9.48
CA SER A 12 16.39 8.50 -10.78
C SER A 12 16.83 7.28 -11.57
N LEU A 13 18.11 6.91 -11.51
CA LEU A 13 18.63 5.71 -12.19
C LEU A 13 18.03 4.43 -11.59
N ILE A 14 17.96 4.35 -10.25
CA ILE A 14 17.34 3.19 -9.58
C ILE A 14 15.85 3.11 -9.90
N LEU A 15 15.14 4.23 -9.90
CA LEU A 15 13.73 4.30 -10.29
C LEU A 15 13.52 3.81 -11.73
N ARG A 16 14.31 4.32 -12.68
CA ARG A 16 14.23 3.92 -14.11
C ARG A 16 14.52 2.43 -14.30
N ARG A 17 15.50 1.89 -13.59
CA ARG A 17 15.80 0.44 -13.60
C ARG A 17 14.61 -0.37 -13.11
N SER A 18 14.00 0.03 -11.99
CA SER A 18 12.85 -0.67 -11.40
C SER A 18 11.63 -0.61 -12.33
N LEU A 19 11.40 0.53 -12.97
CA LEU A 19 10.35 0.68 -14.00
C LEU A 19 10.62 -0.21 -15.23
N ALA A 20 11.86 -0.27 -15.70
CA ALA A 20 12.23 -1.14 -16.83
C ALA A 20 12.05 -2.62 -16.49
N GLN A 21 12.35 -3.01 -15.25
CA GLN A 21 12.15 -4.37 -14.76
C GLN A 21 10.66 -4.73 -14.69
N ALA A 22 9.82 -3.82 -14.19
CA ALA A 22 8.37 -4.01 -14.16
C ALA A 22 7.74 -4.12 -15.55
N ARG A 23 8.26 -3.36 -16.54
CA ARG A 23 7.81 -3.47 -17.94
C ARG A 23 8.12 -4.83 -18.56
N ARG A 24 9.18 -5.51 -18.14
CA ARG A 24 9.54 -6.85 -18.64
C ARG A 24 8.67 -7.96 -18.04
N GLY A 25 8.09 -7.73 -16.84
CA GLY A 25 7.19 -8.65 -16.17
C GLY A 25 5.93 -7.96 -15.63
N PRO A 26 5.09 -7.37 -16.50
CA PRO A 26 3.96 -6.56 -16.05
C PRO A 26 2.92 -7.36 -15.28
N VAL A 27 2.74 -8.64 -15.60
CA VAL A 27 1.80 -9.53 -14.90
C VAL A 27 2.21 -9.71 -13.44
N LEU A 28 3.49 -9.89 -13.15
CA LEU A 28 3.99 -10.00 -11.79
C LEU A 28 3.95 -8.67 -11.04
N ALA A 29 4.24 -7.57 -11.74
CA ALA A 29 4.30 -6.25 -11.12
C ALA A 29 2.90 -5.67 -10.81
N PHE A 30 1.93 -5.86 -11.71
CA PHE A 30 0.61 -5.21 -11.65
C PHE A 30 -0.55 -6.21 -11.55
N GLY A 31 -0.38 -7.46 -12.03
CA GLY A 31 -1.48 -8.42 -12.12
C GLY A 31 -2.11 -8.71 -10.77
N PHE A 32 -1.34 -9.21 -9.81
CA PHE A 32 -1.87 -9.57 -8.50
C PHE A 32 -2.41 -8.36 -7.70
N PRO A 33 -1.70 -7.21 -7.65
CA PRO A 33 -2.22 -5.99 -7.01
C PRO A 33 -3.52 -5.43 -7.59
N ILE A 34 -3.83 -5.72 -8.85
CA ILE A 34 -5.06 -5.25 -9.51
C ILE A 34 -6.14 -6.35 -9.47
N VAL A 35 -5.80 -7.56 -9.91
CA VAL A 35 -6.79 -8.63 -10.10
C VAL A 35 -7.38 -9.07 -8.78
N PHE A 36 -6.57 -9.24 -7.73
CA PHE A 36 -7.07 -9.73 -6.46
C PHE A 36 -8.07 -8.76 -5.78
N PRO A 37 -7.82 -7.45 -5.64
CA PRO A 37 -8.82 -6.51 -5.15
C PRO A 37 -10.10 -6.48 -5.98
N LEU A 38 -10.00 -6.55 -7.32
CA LEU A 38 -11.16 -6.60 -8.20
C LEU A 38 -11.99 -7.88 -8.02
N LEU A 39 -11.33 -9.02 -7.87
CA LEU A 39 -12.01 -10.29 -7.54
C LEU A 39 -12.70 -10.21 -6.17
N MET A 40 -12.04 -9.61 -5.17
CA MET A 40 -12.64 -9.41 -3.84
C MET A 40 -13.88 -8.52 -3.93
N ILE A 41 -13.80 -7.40 -4.62
CA ILE A 41 -14.99 -6.53 -4.84
C ILE A 41 -16.09 -7.31 -5.55
N GLY A 42 -15.79 -7.98 -6.66
CA GLY A 42 -16.77 -8.73 -7.44
C GLY A 42 -17.45 -9.81 -6.60
N LEU A 43 -16.67 -10.64 -5.90
CA LEU A 43 -17.17 -11.73 -5.09
C LEU A 43 -17.99 -11.24 -3.89
N PHE A 44 -17.40 -10.34 -3.09
CA PHE A 44 -18.05 -9.86 -1.86
C PHE A 44 -19.28 -8.99 -2.15
N SER A 45 -19.31 -8.24 -3.26
CA SER A 45 -20.50 -7.47 -3.63
C SER A 45 -21.70 -8.37 -3.95
N GLN A 46 -21.47 -9.57 -4.46
CA GLN A 46 -22.53 -10.56 -4.69
C GLN A 46 -22.94 -11.28 -3.39
N ILE A 47 -21.95 -11.77 -2.61
CA ILE A 47 -22.22 -12.47 -1.35
C ILE A 47 -22.98 -11.58 -0.36
N TYR A 48 -22.54 -10.33 -0.23
CA TYR A 48 -23.11 -9.38 0.73
C TYR A 48 -24.13 -8.40 0.10
N SER A 49 -24.68 -8.75 -1.08
CA SER A 49 -25.66 -7.87 -1.78
C SER A 49 -26.86 -7.48 -0.92
N ARG A 50 -27.29 -8.37 -0.01
CA ARG A 50 -28.44 -8.14 0.88
C ARG A 50 -28.12 -7.39 2.18
N ILE A 51 -26.84 -7.17 2.51
CA ILE A 51 -26.44 -6.51 3.76
C ILE A 51 -26.87 -5.03 3.78
N THR A 52 -27.07 -4.43 2.61
CA THR A 52 -27.57 -3.06 2.46
C THR A 52 -28.99 -2.89 2.96
N ASN A 53 -29.76 -3.99 3.07
CA ASN A 53 -31.12 -3.99 3.62
C ASN A 53 -31.12 -4.00 5.16
N VAL A 54 -29.98 -4.17 5.79
CA VAL A 54 -29.85 -4.13 7.26
C VAL A 54 -29.97 -2.68 7.71
N PRO A 55 -30.87 -2.35 8.66
CA PRO A 55 -30.99 -0.99 9.20
C PRO A 55 -29.65 -0.49 9.74
N GLY A 56 -29.26 0.72 9.35
CA GLY A 56 -28.00 1.32 9.78
C GLY A 56 -26.79 1.02 8.87
N PHE A 57 -26.96 0.32 7.74
CA PHE A 57 -25.89 0.19 6.76
C PHE A 57 -25.68 1.53 6.01
N PRO A 58 -24.46 2.11 6.03
CA PRO A 58 -24.24 3.52 5.63
C PRO A 58 -23.95 3.72 4.14
N ALA A 59 -24.18 2.73 3.27
CA ALA A 59 -23.90 2.83 1.84
C ALA A 59 -25.05 2.31 0.99
N THR A 60 -25.17 2.81 -0.25
CA THR A 60 -26.22 2.43 -1.21
C THR A 60 -26.04 1.00 -1.76
N SER A 61 -24.80 0.51 -1.78
CA SER A 61 -24.46 -0.85 -2.21
C SER A 61 -23.24 -1.33 -1.45
N TYR A 62 -23.06 -2.67 -1.37
CA TYR A 62 -21.86 -3.24 -0.78
C TYR A 62 -20.61 -2.93 -1.62
N LEU A 63 -20.76 -2.80 -2.93
CA LEU A 63 -19.73 -2.34 -3.83
C LEU A 63 -19.21 -0.95 -3.44
N ALA A 64 -20.13 -0.01 -3.16
CA ALA A 64 -19.80 1.34 -2.70
C ALA A 64 -19.02 1.32 -1.37
N TRP A 65 -19.42 0.42 -0.48
CA TRP A 65 -18.76 0.27 0.82
C TRP A 65 -17.33 -0.27 0.70
N MET A 66 -17.13 -1.28 -0.14
CA MET A 66 -15.87 -2.03 -0.23
C MET A 66 -14.85 -1.39 -1.19
N ALA A 67 -15.28 -0.58 -2.16
CA ALA A 67 -14.39 -0.02 -3.18
C ALA A 67 -13.18 0.75 -2.59
N PRO A 68 -13.32 1.63 -1.57
CA PRO A 68 -12.18 2.30 -0.95
C PRO A 68 -11.18 1.33 -0.29
N ALA A 69 -11.68 0.28 0.35
CA ALA A 69 -10.83 -0.74 0.96
C ALA A 69 -10.05 -1.53 -0.10
N ALA A 70 -10.70 -1.93 -1.18
CA ALA A 70 -10.04 -2.63 -2.29
C ALA A 70 -9.00 -1.76 -3.00
N PHE A 71 -9.28 -0.46 -3.17
CA PHE A 71 -8.31 0.52 -3.63
C PHE A 71 -7.03 0.51 -2.77
N LEU A 72 -7.17 0.48 -1.45
CA LEU A 72 -6.03 0.42 -0.53
C LEU A 72 -5.36 -0.95 -0.45
N MET A 73 -6.06 -2.05 -0.77
CA MET A 73 -5.48 -3.39 -0.86
C MET A 73 -4.39 -3.49 -1.93
N THR A 74 -4.40 -2.62 -2.95
CA THR A 74 -3.36 -2.58 -3.98
C THR A 74 -1.97 -2.31 -3.40
N ALA A 75 -1.87 -1.49 -2.34
CA ALA A 75 -0.62 -1.22 -1.64
C ALA A 75 -0.04 -2.47 -1.00
N MET A 76 -0.88 -3.27 -0.40
CA MET A 76 -0.50 -4.49 0.31
C MET A 76 0.13 -5.52 -0.63
N PHE A 77 -0.58 -5.85 -1.69
CA PHE A 77 -0.09 -6.83 -2.67
C PHE A 77 1.06 -6.27 -3.51
N GLY A 78 1.07 -4.96 -3.71
CA GLY A 78 2.16 -4.27 -4.37
C GLY A 78 3.48 -4.36 -3.58
N SER A 79 3.47 -4.05 -2.29
CA SER A 79 4.66 -4.02 -1.44
C SER A 79 5.41 -5.37 -1.40
N GLY A 80 4.68 -6.49 -1.47
CA GLY A 80 5.28 -7.82 -1.53
C GLY A 80 6.18 -8.03 -2.75
N TYR A 81 5.78 -7.56 -3.92
CA TYR A 81 6.58 -7.67 -5.15
C TYR A 81 7.95 -6.98 -5.03
N SER A 82 7.96 -5.76 -4.54
CA SER A 82 9.19 -4.99 -4.42
C SER A 82 10.16 -5.56 -3.39
N ALA A 83 9.62 -6.01 -2.26
CA ALA A 83 10.42 -6.66 -1.23
C ALA A 83 11.04 -7.99 -1.72
N THR A 84 10.30 -8.77 -2.51
CA THR A 84 10.83 -9.98 -3.15
C THR A 84 11.99 -9.62 -4.09
N GLY A 85 11.85 -8.57 -4.91
CA GLY A 85 12.92 -8.06 -5.74
C GLY A 85 14.16 -7.62 -4.93
N LEU A 86 13.94 -6.98 -3.77
CA LEU A 86 15.03 -6.58 -2.88
C LEU A 86 15.77 -7.78 -2.30
N VAL A 87 15.05 -8.81 -1.85
CA VAL A 87 15.66 -10.06 -1.35
C VAL A 87 16.43 -10.76 -2.47
N THR A 88 15.92 -10.80 -3.70
CA THR A 88 16.61 -11.33 -4.86
C THR A 88 17.93 -10.58 -5.12
N ASP A 89 17.92 -9.24 -5.05
CA ASP A 89 19.12 -8.43 -5.24
C ASP A 89 20.16 -8.69 -4.13
N VAL A 90 19.75 -9.00 -2.90
CA VAL A 90 20.65 -9.45 -1.82
C VAL A 90 21.24 -10.82 -2.17
N GLN A 91 20.38 -11.78 -2.53
CA GLN A 91 20.81 -13.18 -2.78
C GLN A 91 21.70 -13.32 -4.02
N THR A 92 21.53 -12.47 -5.02
CA THR A 92 22.35 -12.48 -6.26
C THR A 92 23.64 -11.66 -6.16
N GLY A 93 23.91 -11.06 -4.99
CA GLY A 93 25.09 -10.21 -4.80
C GLY A 93 25.03 -8.88 -5.58
N TYR A 94 23.85 -8.48 -6.06
CA TYR A 94 23.72 -7.21 -6.77
C TYR A 94 23.99 -6.03 -5.85
N LEU A 95 23.54 -6.10 -4.59
CA LEU A 95 23.81 -5.04 -3.60
C LEU A 95 25.32 -4.94 -3.28
N ASP A 96 26.07 -6.05 -3.30
CA ASP A 96 27.50 -6.03 -3.07
C ASP A 96 28.25 -5.33 -4.20
N ARG A 97 27.78 -5.51 -5.44
CA ARG A 97 28.33 -4.75 -6.59
C ARG A 97 28.01 -3.25 -6.50
N LEU A 98 26.85 -2.87 -5.95
CA LEU A 98 26.51 -1.46 -5.74
C LEU A 98 27.40 -0.79 -4.67
N ARG A 99 27.99 -1.56 -3.74
CA ARG A 99 28.95 -1.03 -2.76
C ARG A 99 30.27 -0.57 -3.40
N LEU A 100 30.62 -1.13 -4.58
CA LEU A 100 31.85 -0.79 -5.29
C LEU A 100 31.74 0.53 -6.08
N ILE A 101 30.57 1.11 -6.19
CA ILE A 101 30.33 2.38 -6.87
C ILE A 101 29.88 3.44 -5.87
N PRO A 102 30.20 4.74 -6.10
CA PRO A 102 29.91 5.82 -5.16
C PRO A 102 28.43 6.23 -5.18
N VAL A 103 27.52 5.26 -4.93
CA VAL A 103 26.05 5.51 -4.83
C VAL A 103 25.64 5.49 -3.37
N SER A 104 24.88 6.49 -2.95
CA SER A 104 24.44 6.55 -1.56
C SER A 104 23.36 5.48 -1.27
N PRO A 105 23.46 4.75 -0.13
CA PRO A 105 22.43 3.79 0.30
C PRO A 105 21.03 4.38 0.38
N ALA A 106 20.93 5.65 0.78
CA ALA A 106 19.67 6.38 0.85
C ALA A 106 19.05 6.61 -0.54
N ALA A 107 19.87 6.87 -1.58
CA ALA A 107 19.40 7.01 -2.96
C ALA A 107 18.84 5.70 -3.50
N ILE A 108 19.46 4.56 -3.16
CA ILE A 108 18.98 3.23 -3.55
C ILE A 108 17.61 2.95 -2.91
N MET A 109 17.47 3.17 -1.62
CA MET A 109 16.19 2.97 -0.92
C MET A 109 15.11 3.90 -1.45
N LEU A 110 15.41 5.20 -1.59
CA LEU A 110 14.43 6.17 -2.07
C LEU A 110 13.97 5.87 -3.50
N GLY A 111 14.88 5.49 -4.39
CA GLY A 111 14.54 5.12 -5.77
C GLY A 111 13.57 3.93 -5.84
N ARG A 112 13.75 2.94 -4.96
CA ARG A 112 12.83 1.80 -4.83
C ARG A 112 11.49 2.19 -4.23
N LEU A 113 11.47 2.99 -3.16
CA LEU A 113 10.24 3.49 -2.53
C LEU A 113 9.42 4.32 -3.51
N LEU A 114 10.06 5.21 -4.28
CA LEU A 114 9.38 5.98 -5.33
C LEU A 114 8.77 5.07 -6.40
N PHE A 115 9.50 4.03 -6.82
CA PHE A 115 8.96 3.04 -7.73
C PHE A 115 7.71 2.35 -7.17
N ASP A 116 7.74 1.94 -5.89
CA ASP A 116 6.61 1.28 -5.24
C ASP A 116 5.39 2.19 -5.17
N VAL A 117 5.59 3.44 -4.76
CA VAL A 117 4.51 4.43 -4.72
C VAL A 117 3.91 4.62 -6.11
N VAL A 118 4.72 4.93 -7.13
CA VAL A 118 4.22 5.14 -8.50
C VAL A 118 3.47 3.92 -9.01
N ARG A 119 4.00 2.73 -8.81
CA ARG A 119 3.39 1.48 -9.26
C ARG A 119 2.05 1.22 -8.57
N VAL A 120 1.99 1.41 -7.26
CA VAL A 120 0.76 1.21 -6.47
C VAL A 120 -0.27 2.29 -6.79
N LEU A 121 0.13 3.53 -7.03
CA LEU A 121 -0.79 4.59 -7.47
C LEU A 121 -1.44 4.24 -8.82
N ILE A 122 -0.66 3.70 -9.77
CA ILE A 122 -1.19 3.22 -11.06
C ILE A 122 -2.18 2.07 -10.83
N ALA A 123 -1.81 1.07 -10.03
CA ALA A 123 -2.68 -0.07 -9.73
C ALA A 123 -3.96 0.37 -9.01
N GLY A 124 -3.85 1.25 -8.02
CA GLY A 124 -4.98 1.82 -7.29
C GLY A 124 -5.93 2.60 -8.20
N LEU A 125 -5.38 3.42 -9.09
CA LEU A 125 -6.19 4.17 -10.06
C LEU A 125 -6.97 3.22 -10.97
N VAL A 126 -6.36 2.13 -11.45
CA VAL A 126 -7.04 1.10 -12.25
C VAL A 126 -8.17 0.45 -11.45
N VAL A 127 -7.93 0.10 -10.18
CA VAL A 127 -8.95 -0.50 -9.31
C VAL A 127 -10.08 0.49 -9.02
N LEU A 128 -9.77 1.78 -8.79
CA LEU A 128 -10.76 2.83 -8.59
C LEU A 128 -11.65 3.00 -9.82
N VAL A 129 -11.04 3.17 -11.00
CA VAL A 129 -11.77 3.32 -12.27
C VAL A 129 -12.63 2.09 -12.56
N ALA A 130 -12.10 0.89 -12.37
CA ALA A 130 -12.86 -0.34 -12.52
C ALA A 130 -14.03 -0.43 -11.53
N SER A 131 -13.83 -0.04 -10.27
CA SER A 131 -14.90 -0.02 -9.26
C SER A 131 -16.05 0.90 -9.67
N VAL A 132 -15.73 2.10 -10.16
CA VAL A 132 -16.71 3.05 -10.68
C VAL A 132 -17.41 2.50 -11.94
N ALA A 133 -16.67 1.89 -12.85
CA ALA A 133 -17.25 1.25 -14.05
C ALA A 133 -18.19 0.08 -13.71
N PHE A 134 -17.95 -0.62 -12.60
CA PHE A 134 -18.85 -1.67 -12.08
C PHE A 134 -20.01 -1.10 -11.25
N GLY A 135 -20.16 0.22 -11.15
CA GLY A 135 -21.30 0.87 -10.52
C GLY A 135 -21.08 1.34 -9.08
N ALA A 136 -19.84 1.40 -8.59
CA ALA A 136 -19.55 2.09 -7.35
C ALA A 136 -19.77 3.61 -7.54
N PRO A 137 -20.60 4.26 -6.73
CA PRO A 137 -20.80 5.70 -6.86
C PRO A 137 -19.50 6.44 -6.48
N PHE A 138 -19.17 7.45 -7.26
CA PHE A 138 -18.10 8.39 -6.95
C PHE A 138 -18.71 9.79 -6.89
N GLY A 139 -18.86 10.31 -5.67
CA GLY A 139 -19.41 11.64 -5.42
C GLY A 139 -18.36 12.75 -5.34
N GLY A 140 -17.07 12.36 -5.32
CA GLY A 140 -15.96 13.30 -5.16
C GLY A 140 -15.58 14.04 -6.44
N GLY A 141 -14.87 15.16 -6.26
CA GLY A 141 -14.27 15.93 -7.36
C GLY A 141 -12.82 15.50 -7.65
N PRO A 142 -12.12 16.20 -8.55
CA PRO A 142 -10.70 15.93 -8.85
C PRO A 142 -9.79 16.04 -7.63
N LEU A 143 -10.08 16.94 -6.69
CA LEU A 143 -9.33 17.08 -5.44
C LEU A 143 -9.50 15.88 -4.51
N ASP A 144 -10.68 15.25 -4.51
CA ASP A 144 -10.91 14.03 -3.73
C ASP A 144 -10.13 12.85 -4.29
N VAL A 145 -9.99 12.75 -5.61
CA VAL A 145 -9.10 11.77 -6.24
C VAL A 145 -7.66 11.98 -5.78
N VAL A 146 -7.17 13.23 -5.75
CA VAL A 146 -5.83 13.54 -5.23
C VAL A 146 -5.71 13.14 -3.77
N GLY A 147 -6.71 13.44 -2.93
CA GLY A 147 -6.77 13.02 -1.53
C GLY A 147 -6.65 11.49 -1.38
N MET A 148 -7.42 10.73 -2.16
CA MET A 148 -7.34 9.26 -2.20
C MET A 148 -5.94 8.77 -2.58
N LEU A 149 -5.32 9.38 -3.61
CA LEU A 149 -3.97 9.02 -4.04
C LEU A 149 -2.92 9.33 -2.96
N ILE A 150 -3.07 10.45 -2.22
CA ILE A 150 -2.20 10.77 -1.07
C ILE A 150 -2.36 9.71 0.02
N VAL A 151 -3.58 9.35 0.38
CA VAL A 151 -3.87 8.31 1.37
C VAL A 151 -3.24 6.97 0.96
N LEU A 152 -3.39 6.59 -0.31
CA LEU A 152 -2.78 5.37 -0.86
C LEU A 152 -1.25 5.42 -0.81
N ALA A 153 -0.65 6.56 -1.17
CA ALA A 153 0.81 6.73 -1.13
C ALA A 153 1.36 6.61 0.30
N LEU A 154 0.72 7.26 1.28
CA LEU A 154 1.08 7.15 2.69
C LEU A 154 0.96 5.71 3.19
N TRP A 155 -0.14 5.04 2.89
CA TRP A 155 -0.32 3.64 3.25
C TRP A 155 0.73 2.73 2.61
N THR A 156 1.05 2.96 1.32
CA THR A 156 2.10 2.23 0.60
C THR A 156 3.45 2.39 1.27
N LEU A 157 3.84 3.61 1.66
CA LEU A 157 5.12 3.87 2.33
C LEU A 157 5.24 3.11 3.65
N GLY A 158 4.21 3.15 4.48
CA GLY A 158 4.19 2.41 5.75
C GLY A 158 4.28 0.90 5.54
N TYR A 159 3.49 0.39 4.63
CA TYR A 159 3.39 -1.04 4.39
C TYR A 159 4.65 -1.61 3.69
N THR A 160 5.17 -0.93 2.70
CA THR A 160 6.44 -1.30 2.02
C THR A 160 7.61 -1.32 3.00
N GLY A 161 7.66 -0.36 3.93
CA GLY A 161 8.68 -0.33 4.97
C GLY A 161 8.70 -1.61 5.82
N LEU A 162 7.52 -2.13 6.20
CA LEU A 162 7.41 -3.39 6.94
C LEU A 162 7.98 -4.56 6.14
N PHE A 163 7.63 -4.67 4.85
CA PHE A 163 8.16 -5.71 3.98
C PHE A 163 9.67 -5.59 3.78
N TYR A 164 10.20 -4.38 3.69
CA TYR A 164 11.64 -4.15 3.57
C TYR A 164 12.37 -4.54 4.85
N VAL A 165 11.84 -4.21 6.05
CA VAL A 165 12.43 -4.67 7.32
C VAL A 165 12.55 -6.18 7.33
N VAL A 166 11.46 -6.89 7.05
CA VAL A 166 11.45 -8.35 7.09
C VAL A 166 12.33 -8.94 5.97
N GLY A 167 12.28 -8.39 4.75
CA GLY A 167 13.09 -8.85 3.63
C GLY A 167 14.59 -8.72 3.89
N LEU A 168 15.03 -7.56 4.37
CA LEU A 168 16.45 -7.27 4.64
C LEU A 168 16.99 -8.05 5.84
N THR A 169 16.18 -8.23 6.89
CA THR A 169 16.62 -8.93 8.10
C THR A 169 16.59 -10.45 7.92
N SER A 170 15.60 -10.98 7.21
CA SER A 170 15.45 -12.42 7.03
C SER A 170 16.18 -12.97 5.81
N ARG A 171 16.42 -12.14 4.80
CA ARG A 171 16.98 -12.51 3.47
C ARG A 171 16.25 -13.70 2.82
N SER A 172 14.97 -13.90 3.17
CA SER A 172 14.17 -15.06 2.79
C SER A 172 12.86 -14.66 2.12
N GLN A 173 12.65 -15.14 0.90
CA GLN A 173 11.41 -14.94 0.17
C GLN A 173 10.22 -15.66 0.83
N GLN A 174 10.46 -16.82 1.47
CA GLN A 174 9.42 -17.57 2.18
C GLN A 174 8.84 -16.76 3.36
N LYS A 175 9.70 -16.07 4.13
CA LYS A 175 9.24 -15.21 5.24
C LYS A 175 8.44 -14.01 4.73
N LEU A 176 8.79 -13.46 3.57
CA LEU A 176 7.99 -12.41 2.91
C LEU A 176 6.61 -12.95 2.48
N ALA A 177 6.57 -14.17 1.94
CA ALA A 177 5.31 -14.77 1.51
C ALA A 177 4.30 -14.96 2.65
N VAL A 178 4.77 -15.14 3.89
CA VAL A 178 3.90 -15.24 5.09
C VAL A 178 3.29 -13.88 5.49
N LEU A 179 3.95 -12.76 5.16
CA LEU A 179 3.42 -11.44 5.51
C LEU A 179 2.15 -11.07 4.72
N ILE A 180 2.01 -11.57 3.50
CA ILE A 180 0.83 -11.26 2.67
C ILE A 180 -0.44 -11.79 3.32
N PRO A 181 -0.57 -13.09 3.66
CA PRO A 181 -1.76 -13.60 4.34
C PRO A 181 -1.90 -13.07 5.78
N ALA A 182 -0.81 -12.70 6.46
CA ALA A 182 -0.87 -12.12 7.81
C ALA A 182 -1.64 -10.78 7.86
N PHE A 183 -1.80 -10.10 6.73
CA PHE A 183 -2.63 -8.89 6.66
C PHE A 183 -4.13 -9.20 6.70
N LEU A 184 -4.57 -10.38 6.29
CA LEU A 184 -6.01 -10.70 6.28
C LEU A 184 -6.68 -10.49 7.66
N PRO A 185 -6.13 -11.00 8.77
CA PRO A 185 -6.70 -10.73 10.09
C PRO A 185 -6.78 -9.22 10.41
N ILE A 186 -5.75 -8.45 10.05
CA ILE A 186 -5.71 -7.01 10.27
C ILE A 186 -6.82 -6.32 9.46
N SER A 187 -6.99 -6.71 8.20
CA SER A 187 -8.03 -6.13 7.35
C SER A 187 -9.44 -6.54 7.77
N LEU A 188 -9.63 -7.78 8.24
CA LEU A 188 -10.91 -8.26 8.76
C LEU A 188 -11.33 -7.56 10.06
N LEU A 189 -10.37 -7.19 10.90
CA LEU A 189 -10.59 -6.43 12.14
C LEU A 189 -10.57 -4.91 11.88
N SER A 190 -11.08 -4.47 10.74
CA SER A 190 -11.18 -3.07 10.34
C SER A 190 -12.59 -2.73 9.84
N SER A 191 -12.84 -1.47 9.51
CA SER A 191 -14.07 -1.03 8.86
C SER A 191 -14.16 -1.38 7.37
N ALA A 192 -13.19 -2.12 6.82
CA ALA A 192 -13.10 -2.40 5.39
C ALA A 192 -14.28 -3.21 4.86
N TYR A 193 -14.67 -4.27 5.59
CA TYR A 193 -15.68 -5.23 5.15
C TYR A 193 -17.06 -4.96 5.74
N ILE A 194 -17.13 -4.59 7.01
CA ILE A 194 -18.39 -4.36 7.73
C ILE A 194 -18.30 -3.01 8.47
N PRO A 195 -19.37 -2.21 8.44
CA PRO A 195 -19.43 -0.99 9.25
C PRO A 195 -19.24 -1.29 10.74
N ARG A 196 -18.43 -0.46 11.43
CA ARG A 196 -18.17 -0.65 12.86
C ARG A 196 -19.45 -0.74 13.70
N SER A 197 -20.48 0.04 13.35
CA SER A 197 -21.77 0.06 14.04
C SER A 197 -22.51 -1.28 14.01
N LEU A 198 -22.25 -2.14 13.03
CA LEU A 198 -22.88 -3.45 12.87
C LEU A 198 -22.01 -4.59 13.41
N ALA A 199 -20.78 -4.29 13.86
CA ALA A 199 -19.86 -5.29 14.38
C ALA A 199 -20.05 -5.52 15.89
N PRO A 200 -19.70 -6.70 16.44
CA PRO A 200 -19.66 -6.93 17.88
C PRO A 200 -18.71 -5.94 18.58
N HIS A 201 -18.97 -5.61 19.84
CA HIS A 201 -18.22 -4.60 20.60
C HIS A 201 -16.69 -4.80 20.59
N TRP A 202 -16.22 -6.04 20.75
CA TRP A 202 -14.78 -6.33 20.72
C TRP A 202 -14.14 -6.03 19.36
N VAL A 203 -14.88 -6.23 18.23
CA VAL A 203 -14.42 -5.86 16.89
C VAL A 203 -14.40 -4.35 16.72
N GLN A 204 -15.38 -3.62 17.28
CA GLN A 204 -15.39 -2.15 17.27
C GLN A 204 -14.16 -1.57 17.94
N VAL A 205 -13.77 -2.13 19.11
CA VAL A 205 -12.57 -1.73 19.84
C VAL A 205 -11.31 -2.06 19.03
N ALA A 206 -11.21 -3.27 18.46
CA ALA A 206 -10.09 -3.66 17.61
C ALA A 206 -9.97 -2.75 16.39
N ALA A 207 -11.08 -2.45 15.72
CA ALA A 207 -11.13 -1.55 14.56
C ALA A 207 -10.74 -0.11 14.91
N SER A 208 -11.06 0.38 16.11
CA SER A 208 -10.70 1.74 16.53
C SER A 208 -9.19 1.95 16.69
N ILE A 209 -8.46 0.90 17.03
CA ILE A 209 -6.99 0.92 17.22
C ILE A 209 -6.28 0.59 15.90
N ASN A 210 -6.97 -0.06 14.96
CA ASN A 210 -6.39 -0.53 13.72
C ASN A 210 -6.07 0.62 12.76
N PRO A 211 -4.80 0.86 12.38
CA PRO A 211 -4.44 1.95 11.48
C PRO A 211 -5.09 1.82 10.10
N TYR A 212 -5.35 0.60 9.64
CA TYR A 212 -6.02 0.37 8.36
C TYR A 212 -7.44 0.91 8.33
N THR A 213 -8.17 0.87 9.45
CA THR A 213 -9.51 1.46 9.58
C THR A 213 -9.49 2.96 9.25
N HIS A 214 -8.57 3.71 9.85
CA HIS A 214 -8.51 5.17 9.65
C HIS A 214 -8.17 5.54 8.20
N VAL A 215 -7.31 4.75 7.56
CA VAL A 215 -6.93 4.95 6.17
C VAL A 215 -8.09 4.60 5.21
N VAL A 216 -8.83 3.51 5.50
CA VAL A 216 -10.02 3.12 4.72
C VAL A 216 -11.14 4.15 4.87
N ASP A 217 -11.39 4.62 6.10
CA ASP A 217 -12.43 5.61 6.36
C ASP A 217 -12.13 6.94 5.66
N ALA A 218 -10.86 7.41 5.69
CA ALA A 218 -10.44 8.58 4.94
C ALA A 218 -10.66 8.41 3.43
N ALA A 219 -10.24 7.29 2.85
CA ALA A 219 -10.47 7.00 1.43
C ALA A 219 -11.97 6.96 1.07
N ARG A 220 -12.80 6.46 2.00
CA ARG A 220 -14.25 6.40 1.83
C ARG A 220 -14.89 7.79 1.83
N HIS A 221 -14.44 8.69 2.71
CA HIS A 221 -14.91 10.07 2.74
C HIS A 221 -14.56 10.80 1.44
N PHE A 222 -13.34 10.65 0.94
CA PHE A 222 -12.95 11.20 -0.37
C PHE A 222 -13.77 10.60 -1.51
N MET A 223 -14.03 9.31 -1.52
CA MET A 223 -14.82 8.67 -2.57
C MET A 223 -16.28 9.14 -2.57
N SER A 224 -16.85 9.43 -1.39
CA SER A 224 -18.23 9.91 -1.24
C SER A 224 -18.41 11.40 -1.56
N GLY A 225 -17.32 12.17 -1.71
CA GLY A 225 -17.37 13.62 -1.89
C GLY A 225 -17.68 14.41 -0.61
N ASN A 226 -17.67 13.73 0.54
CA ASN A 226 -17.90 14.33 1.86
C ASN A 226 -16.61 14.47 2.65
N ALA A 227 -15.46 14.51 1.97
CA ALA A 227 -14.18 14.56 2.62
C ALA A 227 -13.90 15.95 3.20
N HIS A 228 -13.46 15.92 4.46
CA HIS A 228 -12.80 17.05 5.08
C HIS A 228 -11.30 16.78 5.15
N TRP A 229 -10.47 17.81 5.01
CA TRP A 229 -9.01 17.65 5.12
C TRP A 229 -8.57 17.17 6.52
N SER A 230 -9.44 17.29 7.53
CA SER A 230 -9.27 16.64 8.84
C SER A 230 -9.25 15.11 8.77
N ASP A 231 -9.92 14.49 7.80
CA ASP A 231 -9.91 13.04 7.61
C ASP A 231 -8.53 12.57 7.14
N LEU A 232 -7.87 13.39 6.30
CA LEU A 232 -6.48 13.16 5.92
C LEU A 232 -5.54 13.23 7.13
N ALA A 233 -5.77 14.16 8.07
CA ALA A 233 -4.97 14.27 9.29
C ALA A 233 -5.04 12.98 10.14
N GLY A 234 -6.23 12.38 10.28
CA GLY A 234 -6.40 11.08 10.96
C GLY A 234 -5.62 9.96 10.26
N ALA A 235 -5.71 9.87 8.94
CA ALA A 235 -4.95 8.90 8.15
C ALA A 235 -3.44 9.13 8.22
N VAL A 236 -3.00 10.40 8.23
CA VAL A 236 -1.57 10.78 8.37
C VAL A 236 -1.05 10.44 9.76
N LEU A 237 -1.81 10.68 10.82
CA LEU A 237 -1.40 10.33 12.18
C LEU A 237 -1.30 8.80 12.36
N ALA A 238 -2.33 8.06 11.92
CA ALA A 238 -2.34 6.61 12.01
C ALA A 238 -1.27 5.96 11.11
N GLY A 239 -1.13 6.44 9.87
CA GLY A 239 -0.14 5.96 8.90
C GLY A 239 1.26 6.48 9.20
N GLY A 240 1.40 7.72 9.67
CA GLY A 240 2.69 8.38 9.93
C GLY A 240 3.53 7.67 10.98
N ALA A 241 2.90 7.20 12.07
CA ALA A 241 3.59 6.39 13.07
C ALA A 241 4.10 5.08 12.46
N LEU A 242 3.27 4.40 11.66
CA LEU A 242 3.65 3.19 10.94
C LEU A 242 4.80 3.47 9.96
N ILE A 243 4.71 4.55 9.18
CA ILE A 243 5.76 4.97 8.25
C ILE A 243 7.07 5.22 9.00
N ALA A 244 7.03 6.02 10.08
CA ALA A 244 8.23 6.33 10.84
C ALA A 244 8.92 5.08 11.38
N LEU A 245 8.15 4.19 12.01
CA LEU A 245 8.68 2.94 12.58
C LEU A 245 9.24 2.01 11.53
N THR A 246 8.50 1.78 10.45
CA THR A 246 8.87 0.81 9.42
C THR A 246 9.99 1.32 8.52
N GLN A 247 9.98 2.59 8.12
CA GLN A 247 11.03 3.18 7.28
C GLN A 247 12.34 3.35 8.04
N LEU A 248 12.30 3.76 9.31
CA LEU A 248 13.50 3.79 10.15
C LEU A 248 14.06 2.38 10.37
N GLY A 249 13.19 1.39 10.60
CA GLY A 249 13.57 -0.01 10.68
C GLY A 249 14.24 -0.50 9.40
N ALA A 250 13.65 -0.23 8.24
CA ALA A 250 14.17 -0.59 6.93
C ALA A 250 15.51 0.08 6.64
N ALA A 251 15.64 1.37 6.93
CA ALA A 251 16.90 2.11 6.76
C ALA A 251 18.03 1.55 7.65
N ARG A 252 17.73 1.23 8.91
CA ARG A 252 18.70 0.57 9.82
C ARG A 252 19.08 -0.82 9.35
N ALA A 253 18.12 -1.63 8.91
CA ALA A 253 18.40 -2.97 8.38
C ALA A 253 19.25 -2.89 7.13
N PHE A 254 18.98 -1.96 6.23
CA PHE A 254 19.77 -1.73 5.02
C PHE A 254 21.18 -1.24 5.33
N ALA A 255 21.33 -0.29 6.27
CA ALA A 255 22.64 0.20 6.69
C ALA A 255 23.49 -0.89 7.36
N ARG A 256 22.88 -1.77 8.16
CA ARG A 256 23.57 -2.93 8.75
C ARG A 256 24.02 -3.91 7.67
N LEU A 257 23.18 -4.19 6.69
CA LEU A 257 23.52 -5.07 5.57
C LEU A 257 24.74 -4.56 4.80
N LEU A 258 24.84 -3.25 4.60
CA LEU A 258 25.95 -2.62 3.89
C LEU A 258 27.25 -2.55 4.72
N ARG A 259 27.19 -2.68 6.06
CA ARG A 259 28.34 -2.62 6.97
C ARG A 259 28.83 -4.01 7.40
N ALA A 260 28.00 -5.05 7.17
CA ALA A 260 28.37 -6.42 7.51
C ALA A 260 29.35 -6.93 6.42
N ASP A 261 30.64 -6.81 6.76
CA ASP A 261 31.90 -7.43 6.31
C ASP A 261 33.08 -6.52 6.69
#